data_d3b86ab75dd0838d96c0414b1150772a
#
_entry.id   d3b86ab75dd0838d96c0414b1150772a
#
_cell.length_a   1.000
_cell.length_b   1.000
_cell.length_c   1.000
_cell.angle_alpha   90.00
_cell.angle_beta   90.00
_cell.angle_gamma   90.00
#
_symmetry.space_group_name_H-M   'P 1'
#
loop_
_entity.id
_entity.type
_entity.pdbx_description
1 polymer ?
#
loop_
_entity_poly.entity_id
_entity_poly.type
_entity_poly.pdbx_seq_one_letter_code
_entity_poly.pdbx_strand_id
1 'polypeptide(L)'
;MQPTGALHVGNYLGAIRNFVGVQESYDALFSIVDLHAITVWQDPDTLRESVLDVAAAYLAAGIDPAKATMFVQSQVSGHAELAWILNCVARVGWLNRMTQFKEKAGKKRENASVGLYVYPNLMAADILLYKSNLVPVGDDQKQHLEITRDIAQKFNNDFAQDADQEFFPLPEPLILPVAARVMSLRDGTKKMSKSDPSDMSRLGMLDSNDDISKKIAKAKTDPDPLPDSLEGLDNRPEAKNLLSIYAGLGNTCLLYTSDAADEVRR
;
A
#
# COMPACT_ATOMS: atom_id res chain seq x y z
N MET A 1 5.74 -3.51 -1.02
CA MET A 1 4.91 -2.64 -1.93
C MET A 1 5.02 -3.14 -3.36
N GLN A 2 3.94 -3.09 -4.16
CA GLN A 2 4.00 -3.47 -5.58
C GLN A 2 4.76 -2.42 -6.41
N PRO A 3 5.77 -2.84 -7.19
CA PRO A 3 6.55 -1.95 -8.05
C PRO A 3 5.83 -1.72 -9.40
N THR A 4 4.66 -1.06 -9.34
CA THR A 4 3.84 -0.75 -10.53
C THR A 4 3.66 0.75 -10.66
N GLY A 5 4.26 1.33 -11.70
CA GLY A 5 4.22 2.77 -11.98
C GLY A 5 4.94 3.64 -10.93
N ALA A 6 5.09 4.92 -11.25
CA ALA A 6 5.81 5.87 -10.42
C ALA A 6 5.17 6.06 -9.03
N LEU A 7 6.01 6.14 -8.00
CA LEU A 7 5.58 6.44 -6.63
C LEU A 7 5.13 7.90 -6.52
N HIS A 8 4.10 8.14 -5.73
CA HIS A 8 3.56 9.47 -5.47
C HIS A 8 3.40 9.73 -3.97
N VAL A 9 3.18 10.96 -3.58
CA VAL A 9 3.06 11.39 -2.18
C VAL A 9 2.02 10.60 -1.39
N GLY A 10 0.96 10.12 -2.06
CA GLY A 10 -0.03 9.24 -1.44
C GLY A 10 0.52 7.87 -1.04
N ASN A 11 1.54 7.34 -1.74
CA ASN A 11 2.23 6.12 -1.33
C ASN A 11 3.14 6.39 -0.13
N TYR A 12 3.82 7.54 -0.12
CA TYR A 12 4.68 7.95 0.99
C TYR A 12 3.86 8.14 2.27
N LEU A 13 2.87 9.03 2.26
CA LEU A 13 2.05 9.35 3.44
C LEU A 13 1.12 8.19 3.85
N GLY A 14 0.70 7.38 2.85
CA GLY A 14 -0.23 6.27 3.07
C GLY A 14 0.41 4.99 3.58
N ALA A 15 1.71 4.78 3.33
CA ALA A 15 2.38 3.52 3.69
C ALA A 15 3.84 3.71 4.12
N ILE A 16 4.71 4.27 3.26
CA ILE A 16 6.17 4.22 3.46
C ILE A 16 6.57 4.91 4.78
N ARG A 17 5.98 6.06 5.08
CA ARG A 17 6.24 6.78 6.33
C ARG A 17 5.95 5.95 7.58
N ASN A 18 4.85 5.19 7.55
CA ASN A 18 4.48 4.33 8.67
C ASN A 18 5.47 3.16 8.83
N PHE A 19 6.04 2.66 7.71
CA PHE A 19 7.05 1.61 7.75
C PHE A 19 8.32 2.03 8.50
N VAL A 20 8.72 3.31 8.35
CA VAL A 20 9.85 3.87 9.11
C VAL A 20 9.60 3.82 10.62
N GLY A 21 8.37 4.08 11.06
CA GLY A 21 8.01 3.93 12.48
C GLY A 21 7.99 2.47 12.95
N VAL A 22 7.58 1.54 12.10
CA VAL A 22 7.48 0.11 12.43
C VAL A 22 8.86 -0.50 12.72
N GLN A 23 9.90 -0.15 11.95
CA GLN A 23 11.25 -0.68 12.15
C GLN A 23 11.87 -0.36 13.51
N GLU A 24 11.39 0.69 14.20
CA GLU A 24 11.91 1.06 15.52
C GLU A 24 11.36 0.18 16.65
N SER A 25 10.25 -0.52 16.40
CA SER A 25 9.52 -1.26 17.43
C SER A 25 9.40 -2.76 17.14
N TYR A 26 9.70 -3.19 15.92
CA TYR A 26 9.50 -4.57 15.46
C TYR A 26 10.67 -5.05 14.62
N ASP A 27 10.90 -6.36 14.61
CA ASP A 27 11.75 -7.03 13.61
C ASP A 27 11.01 -7.04 12.27
N ALA A 28 11.25 -6.00 11.47
CA ALA A 28 10.45 -5.68 10.30
C ALA A 28 11.03 -6.23 9.00
N LEU A 29 10.15 -6.80 8.19
CA LEU A 29 10.43 -7.35 6.86
C LEU A 29 9.70 -6.52 5.79
N PHE A 30 10.44 -5.84 4.91
CA PHE A 30 9.88 -5.02 3.85
C PHE A 30 10.12 -5.63 2.48
N SER A 31 9.09 -6.28 1.94
CA SER A 31 9.14 -6.91 0.63
C SER A 31 8.74 -5.96 -0.49
N ILE A 32 9.52 -5.94 -1.58
CA ILE A 32 9.12 -5.38 -2.87
C ILE A 32 8.48 -6.51 -3.65
N VAL A 33 7.14 -6.46 -3.79
CA VAL A 33 6.34 -7.60 -4.21
C VAL A 33 6.12 -7.63 -5.73
N ASP A 34 7.17 -7.94 -6.46
CA ASP A 34 7.23 -8.01 -7.92
C ASP A 34 6.44 -9.21 -8.47
N LEU A 35 6.35 -10.34 -7.76
CA LEU A 35 5.48 -11.46 -8.16
C LEU A 35 3.99 -11.08 -8.09
N HIS A 36 3.59 -10.21 -7.17
CA HIS A 36 2.23 -9.67 -7.18
C HIS A 36 2.00 -8.70 -8.35
N ALA A 37 3.04 -7.97 -8.76
CA ALA A 37 2.93 -7.03 -9.89
C ALA A 37 2.60 -7.75 -11.19
N ILE A 38 3.21 -8.91 -11.46
CA ILE A 38 3.01 -9.68 -12.69
C ILE A 38 1.67 -10.43 -12.77
N THR A 39 0.82 -10.36 -11.75
CA THR A 39 -0.58 -10.85 -11.85
C THR A 39 -1.38 -10.09 -12.91
N VAL A 40 -0.93 -8.89 -13.26
CA VAL A 40 -1.35 -8.10 -14.42
C VAL A 40 -0.11 -7.88 -15.29
N TRP A 41 -0.30 -7.88 -16.60
CA TRP A 41 0.83 -7.72 -17.52
C TRP A 41 1.68 -6.49 -17.20
N GLN A 42 2.99 -6.69 -17.15
CA GLN A 42 4.01 -5.66 -16.94
C GLN A 42 5.07 -5.79 -18.04
N ASP A 43 5.55 -4.66 -18.53
CA ASP A 43 6.76 -4.62 -19.34
C ASP A 43 7.97 -4.98 -18.46
N PRO A 44 8.83 -5.96 -18.88
CA PRO A 44 9.89 -6.47 -18.01
C PRO A 44 10.95 -5.43 -17.63
N ASP A 45 11.31 -4.53 -18.56
CA ASP A 45 12.34 -3.53 -18.30
C ASP A 45 11.79 -2.44 -17.36
N THR A 46 10.58 -1.98 -17.63
CA THR A 46 9.85 -1.06 -16.73
C THR A 46 9.66 -1.64 -15.34
N LEU A 47 9.35 -2.94 -15.22
CA LEU A 47 9.20 -3.59 -13.92
C LEU A 47 10.53 -3.62 -13.16
N ARG A 48 11.65 -3.91 -13.85
CA ARG A 48 13.00 -3.90 -13.24
C ARG A 48 13.36 -2.53 -12.70
N GLU A 49 13.14 -1.48 -13.49
CA GLU A 49 13.36 -0.09 -13.05
C GLU A 49 12.48 0.25 -11.86
N SER A 50 11.19 -0.09 -11.91
CA SER A 50 10.25 0.17 -10.80
C SER A 50 10.60 -0.55 -9.51
N VAL A 51 11.23 -1.73 -9.56
CA VAL A 51 11.75 -2.42 -8.37
C VAL A 51 12.86 -1.61 -7.71
N LEU A 52 13.79 -1.08 -8.51
CA LEU A 52 14.87 -0.23 -8.01
C LEU A 52 14.35 1.10 -7.45
N ASP A 53 13.37 1.72 -8.10
CA ASP A 53 12.73 2.95 -7.63
C ASP A 53 12.05 2.76 -6.26
N VAL A 54 11.35 1.63 -6.07
CA VAL A 54 10.73 1.32 -4.78
C VAL A 54 11.79 1.10 -3.70
N ALA A 55 12.89 0.40 -4.02
CA ALA A 55 13.99 0.19 -3.09
C ALA A 55 14.64 1.53 -2.69
N ALA A 56 14.93 2.37 -3.67
CA ALA A 56 15.49 3.72 -3.45
C ALA A 56 14.55 4.59 -2.60
N ALA A 57 13.25 4.55 -2.88
CA ALA A 57 12.26 5.30 -2.11
C ALA A 57 12.16 4.83 -0.65
N TYR A 58 12.28 3.53 -0.38
CA TYR A 58 12.32 3.00 0.97
C TYR A 58 13.53 3.53 1.75
N LEU A 59 14.72 3.46 1.15
CA LEU A 59 15.96 3.96 1.77
C LEU A 59 15.88 5.48 1.98
N ALA A 60 15.46 6.23 0.97
CA ALA A 60 15.33 7.69 1.03
C ALA A 60 14.30 8.14 2.10
N ALA A 61 13.26 7.35 2.34
CA ALA A 61 12.27 7.63 3.37
C ALA A 61 12.76 7.32 4.80
N GLY A 62 13.89 6.63 4.95
CA GLY A 62 14.51 6.33 6.25
C GLY A 62 14.36 4.88 6.72
N ILE A 63 14.00 3.94 5.82
CA ILE A 63 14.16 2.52 6.14
C ILE A 63 15.66 2.21 6.20
N ASP A 64 16.10 1.74 7.37
CA ASP A 64 17.50 1.45 7.67
C ASP A 64 17.77 -0.06 7.53
N PRO A 65 18.61 -0.48 6.56
CA PRO A 65 18.96 -1.89 6.39
C PRO A 65 19.70 -2.52 7.59
N ALA A 66 20.20 -1.72 8.52
CA ALA A 66 20.78 -2.22 9.77
C ALA A 66 19.70 -2.59 10.81
N LYS A 67 18.47 -2.07 10.68
CA LYS A 67 17.37 -2.29 11.60
C LYS A 67 16.29 -3.21 11.04
N ALA A 68 16.10 -3.21 9.72
CA ALA A 68 15.05 -3.95 9.06
C ALA A 68 15.57 -4.70 7.84
N THR A 69 14.96 -5.82 7.51
CA THR A 69 15.29 -6.56 6.29
C THR A 69 14.44 -6.06 5.13
N MET A 70 15.11 -5.63 4.05
CA MET A 70 14.46 -5.25 2.80
C MET A 70 14.89 -6.19 1.68
N PHE A 71 13.95 -6.71 0.90
CA PHE A 71 14.24 -7.65 -0.17
C PHE A 71 13.22 -7.59 -1.32
N VAL A 72 13.61 -8.13 -2.47
CA VAL A 72 12.74 -8.32 -3.62
C VAL A 72 12.13 -9.71 -3.54
N GLN A 73 10.82 -9.82 -3.61
CA GLN A 73 10.05 -11.05 -3.41
C GLN A 73 10.55 -12.20 -4.30
N SER A 74 10.76 -11.95 -5.60
CA SER A 74 11.20 -12.97 -6.56
C SER A 74 12.62 -13.49 -6.31
N GLN A 75 13.44 -12.78 -5.52
CA GLN A 75 14.80 -13.22 -5.18
C GLN A 75 14.81 -14.28 -4.06
N VAL A 76 13.66 -14.54 -3.44
CA VAL A 76 13.47 -15.59 -2.44
C VAL A 76 12.50 -16.62 -2.97
N SER A 77 13.00 -17.73 -3.52
CA SER A 77 12.20 -18.76 -4.20
C SER A 77 11.08 -19.34 -3.32
N GLY A 78 11.31 -19.37 -2.01
CA GLY A 78 10.36 -19.88 -1.01
C GLY A 78 8.96 -19.23 -1.09
N HIS A 79 8.84 -17.99 -1.55
CA HIS A 79 7.53 -17.36 -1.76
C HIS A 79 6.68 -18.11 -2.80
N ALA A 80 7.26 -18.40 -3.97
CA ALA A 80 6.57 -19.12 -5.04
C ALA A 80 6.35 -20.60 -4.69
N GLU A 81 7.33 -21.23 -4.04
CA GLU A 81 7.26 -22.63 -3.61
C GLU A 81 6.17 -22.83 -2.56
N LEU A 82 6.17 -21.99 -1.50
CA LEU A 82 5.13 -22.05 -0.47
C LEU A 82 3.77 -21.69 -1.04
N ALA A 83 3.67 -20.68 -1.92
CA ALA A 83 2.41 -20.33 -2.57
C ALA A 83 1.81 -21.51 -3.32
N TRP A 84 2.63 -22.32 -4.00
CA TRP A 84 2.15 -23.53 -4.66
C TRP A 84 1.59 -24.55 -3.64
N ILE A 85 2.31 -24.79 -2.55
CA ILE A 85 1.85 -25.70 -1.47
C ILE A 85 0.52 -25.19 -0.91
N LEU A 86 0.42 -23.89 -0.59
CA LEU A 86 -0.79 -23.30 -0.06
C LEU A 86 -1.97 -23.27 -1.05
N ASN A 87 -1.70 -23.25 -2.37
CA ASN A 87 -2.73 -23.46 -3.39
C ASN A 87 -3.36 -24.86 -3.28
N CYS A 88 -2.61 -25.88 -2.83
CA CYS A 88 -3.11 -27.21 -2.61
C CYS A 88 -3.87 -27.39 -1.27
N VAL A 89 -3.72 -26.43 -0.35
CA VAL A 89 -4.41 -26.42 0.96
C VAL A 89 -5.67 -25.55 0.93
N ALA A 90 -5.59 -24.37 0.28
CA ALA A 90 -6.67 -23.41 0.20
C ALA A 90 -7.89 -23.97 -0.56
N ARG A 91 -9.07 -23.45 -0.23
CA ARG A 91 -10.32 -23.88 -0.87
C ARG A 91 -10.77 -22.87 -1.91
N VAL A 92 -11.20 -23.35 -3.10
CA VAL A 92 -11.76 -22.51 -4.17
C VAL A 92 -12.88 -21.61 -3.64
N GLY A 93 -13.74 -22.13 -2.74
CA GLY A 93 -14.83 -21.35 -2.14
C GLY A 93 -14.35 -20.14 -1.32
N TRP A 94 -13.15 -20.18 -0.74
CA TRP A 94 -12.57 -19.03 -0.04
C TRP A 94 -12.13 -17.95 -1.03
N LEU A 95 -11.43 -18.34 -2.10
CA LEU A 95 -10.99 -17.42 -3.16
C LEU A 95 -12.18 -16.76 -3.88
N ASN A 96 -13.27 -17.50 -4.09
CA ASN A 96 -14.49 -16.96 -4.71
C ASN A 96 -15.16 -15.84 -3.92
N ARG A 97 -14.92 -15.77 -2.61
CA ARG A 97 -15.45 -14.70 -1.75
C ARG A 97 -14.64 -13.39 -1.84
N MET A 98 -13.39 -13.47 -2.37
CA MET A 98 -12.51 -12.32 -2.45
C MET A 98 -13.08 -11.23 -3.37
N THR A 99 -13.26 -10.04 -2.81
CA THR A 99 -13.87 -8.90 -3.53
C THR A 99 -12.92 -8.30 -4.57
N GLN A 100 -11.64 -8.24 -4.27
CA GLN A 100 -10.64 -7.63 -5.17
C GLN A 100 -10.48 -8.36 -6.51
N PHE A 101 -10.64 -9.69 -6.54
CA PHE A 101 -10.67 -10.42 -7.82
C PHE A 101 -11.85 -9.93 -8.68
N LYS A 102 -13.03 -9.78 -8.07
CA LYS A 102 -14.24 -9.33 -8.78
C LYS A 102 -14.07 -7.93 -9.36
N GLU A 103 -13.42 -7.04 -8.62
CA GLU A 103 -13.15 -5.66 -9.03
C GLU A 103 -12.11 -5.58 -10.15
N LYS A 104 -10.94 -6.25 -9.98
CA LYS A 104 -9.83 -6.19 -10.92
C LYS A 104 -10.08 -6.97 -12.22
N ALA A 105 -10.74 -8.12 -12.17
CA ALA A 105 -11.10 -8.90 -13.34
C ALA A 105 -12.20 -8.24 -14.20
N GLY A 106 -13.01 -7.35 -13.60
CA GLY A 106 -14.06 -6.63 -14.30
C GLY A 106 -15.11 -7.54 -14.95
N LYS A 107 -15.64 -7.11 -16.12
CA LYS A 107 -16.69 -7.82 -16.85
C LYS A 107 -16.17 -9.04 -17.64
N LYS A 108 -14.87 -9.10 -17.97
CA LYS A 108 -14.24 -10.18 -18.78
C LYS A 108 -13.36 -11.07 -17.91
N ARG A 109 -14.00 -11.72 -16.92
CA ARG A 109 -13.28 -12.57 -15.94
C ARG A 109 -12.52 -13.73 -16.57
N GLU A 110 -13.01 -14.25 -17.69
CA GLU A 110 -12.38 -15.33 -18.45
C GLU A 110 -11.01 -14.94 -19.02
N ASN A 111 -10.73 -13.65 -19.17
CA ASN A 111 -9.44 -13.14 -19.65
C ASN A 111 -8.47 -12.76 -18.52
N ALA A 112 -8.92 -12.87 -17.26
CA ALA A 112 -8.05 -12.62 -16.13
C ALA A 112 -7.02 -13.74 -15.96
N SER A 113 -5.78 -13.39 -15.57
CA SER A 113 -4.77 -14.40 -15.28
C SER A 113 -5.16 -15.26 -14.08
N VAL A 114 -4.75 -16.54 -14.08
CA VAL A 114 -4.91 -17.40 -12.91
C VAL A 114 -4.19 -16.80 -11.68
N GLY A 115 -3.04 -16.14 -11.89
CA GLY A 115 -2.32 -15.43 -10.85
C GLY A 115 -3.18 -14.38 -10.14
N LEU A 116 -4.03 -13.64 -10.89
CA LEU A 116 -4.96 -12.68 -10.29
C LEU A 116 -6.06 -13.36 -9.43
N TYR A 117 -6.37 -14.63 -9.68
CA TYR A 117 -7.32 -15.39 -8.88
C TYR A 117 -6.69 -15.96 -7.61
N VAL A 118 -5.44 -16.46 -7.70
CA VAL A 118 -4.76 -17.14 -6.59
C VAL A 118 -3.79 -16.27 -5.82
N TYR A 119 -3.61 -14.97 -6.16
CA TYR A 119 -2.67 -14.10 -5.45
C TYR A 119 -2.91 -13.99 -3.93
N PRO A 120 -4.11 -14.20 -3.36
CA PRO A 120 -4.27 -14.24 -1.90
C PRO A 120 -3.45 -15.36 -1.25
N ASN A 121 -3.24 -16.49 -1.95
CA ASN A 121 -2.40 -17.58 -1.47
C ASN A 121 -0.90 -17.22 -1.55
N LEU A 122 -0.49 -16.44 -2.55
CA LEU A 122 0.86 -15.87 -2.59
C LEU A 122 1.07 -14.86 -1.45
N MET A 123 0.08 -14.02 -1.13
CA MET A 123 0.16 -13.13 0.03
C MET A 123 0.23 -13.93 1.34
N ALA A 124 -0.52 -15.02 1.46
CA ALA A 124 -0.41 -15.93 2.60
C ALA A 124 1.01 -16.50 2.70
N ALA A 125 1.62 -16.91 1.57
CA ALA A 125 3.00 -17.38 1.55
C ALA A 125 3.99 -16.29 1.98
N ASP A 126 3.81 -15.04 1.54
CA ASP A 126 4.65 -13.91 1.94
C ASP A 126 4.69 -13.71 3.47
N ILE A 127 3.58 -13.98 4.13
CA ILE A 127 3.43 -13.81 5.58
C ILE A 127 3.93 -15.05 6.33
N LEU A 128 3.48 -16.23 5.90
CA LEU A 128 3.71 -17.48 6.63
C LEU A 128 5.12 -18.03 6.45
N LEU A 129 5.81 -17.71 5.34
CA LEU A 129 7.20 -18.11 5.11
C LEU A 129 8.13 -17.63 6.23
N TYR A 130 7.88 -16.45 6.75
CA TYR A 130 8.66 -15.83 7.82
C TYR A 130 8.03 -16.01 9.21
N LYS A 131 6.94 -16.77 9.30
CA LYS A 131 6.18 -16.95 10.55
C LYS A 131 5.83 -15.61 11.21
N SER A 132 5.45 -14.64 10.41
CA SER A 132 5.12 -13.29 10.89
C SER A 132 3.93 -13.32 11.85
N ASN A 133 4.08 -12.68 13.00
CA ASN A 133 3.01 -12.59 14.01
C ASN A 133 2.08 -11.39 13.75
N LEU A 134 2.63 -10.31 13.17
CA LEU A 134 1.92 -9.06 12.93
C LEU A 134 2.07 -8.65 11.46
N VAL A 135 0.98 -8.16 10.88
CA VAL A 135 0.97 -7.67 9.49
C VAL A 135 0.32 -6.29 9.45
N PRO A 136 1.06 -5.25 9.03
CA PRO A 136 0.49 -3.92 8.82
C PRO A 136 -0.54 -3.97 7.70
N VAL A 137 -1.81 -3.77 8.00
CA VAL A 137 -2.89 -3.82 7.02
C VAL A 137 -3.80 -2.60 7.13
N GLY A 138 -4.20 -2.07 5.97
CA GLY A 138 -5.34 -1.17 5.87
C GLY A 138 -6.65 -1.95 5.84
N ASP A 139 -7.77 -1.23 5.92
CA ASP A 139 -9.11 -1.84 5.95
C ASP A 139 -9.39 -2.72 4.71
N ASP A 140 -8.87 -2.33 3.55
CA ASP A 140 -9.00 -3.06 2.28
C ASP A 140 -8.22 -4.39 2.25
N GLN A 141 -7.27 -4.60 3.16
CA GLN A 141 -6.46 -5.81 3.24
C GLN A 141 -6.91 -6.78 4.35
N LYS A 142 -7.87 -6.42 5.18
CA LYS A 142 -8.36 -7.29 6.28
C LYS A 142 -8.82 -8.64 5.77
N GLN A 143 -9.58 -8.68 4.67
CA GLN A 143 -10.06 -9.94 4.07
C GLN A 143 -8.92 -10.86 3.60
N HIS A 144 -7.79 -10.30 3.16
CA HIS A 144 -6.61 -11.09 2.78
C HIS A 144 -5.91 -11.67 4.00
N LEU A 145 -5.88 -10.95 5.11
CA LEU A 145 -5.32 -11.49 6.34
C LEU A 145 -6.21 -12.59 6.94
N GLU A 146 -7.54 -12.43 6.85
CA GLU A 146 -8.49 -13.49 7.26
C GLU A 146 -8.27 -14.78 6.47
N ILE A 147 -8.16 -14.72 5.14
CA ILE A 147 -7.88 -15.92 4.34
C ILE A 147 -6.50 -16.52 4.66
N THR A 148 -5.50 -15.69 4.96
CA THR A 148 -4.18 -16.16 5.41
C THR A 148 -4.29 -16.96 6.70
N ARG A 149 -5.08 -16.50 7.66
CA ARG A 149 -5.36 -17.20 8.92
C ARG A 149 -6.11 -18.51 8.70
N ASP A 150 -7.13 -18.50 7.83
CA ASP A 150 -7.87 -19.71 7.45
C ASP A 150 -6.94 -20.77 6.83
N ILE A 151 -6.02 -20.35 5.97
CA ILE A 151 -5.03 -21.23 5.33
C ILE A 151 -4.05 -21.79 6.37
N ALA A 152 -3.51 -20.93 7.25
CA ALA A 152 -2.60 -21.34 8.31
C ALA A 152 -3.25 -22.34 9.26
N GLN A 153 -4.47 -22.05 9.71
CA GLN A 153 -5.24 -22.93 10.60
C GLN A 153 -5.52 -24.28 9.93
N LYS A 154 -5.92 -24.26 8.64
CA LYS A 154 -6.16 -25.52 7.92
C LYS A 154 -4.87 -26.32 7.76
N PHE A 155 -3.75 -25.68 7.42
CA PHE A 155 -2.46 -26.35 7.31
C PHE A 155 -2.07 -27.00 8.65
N ASN A 156 -2.17 -26.25 9.75
CA ASN A 156 -1.87 -26.78 11.08
C ASN A 156 -2.75 -27.98 11.42
N ASN A 157 -4.05 -27.91 11.14
CA ASN A 157 -4.99 -29.00 11.40
C ASN A 157 -4.72 -30.25 10.54
N ASP A 158 -4.30 -30.06 9.29
CA ASP A 158 -4.13 -31.19 8.36
C ASP A 158 -2.75 -31.86 8.53
N PHE A 159 -1.69 -31.08 8.90
CA PHE A 159 -0.30 -31.55 8.80
C PHE A 159 0.53 -31.40 10.08
N ALA A 160 0.03 -30.74 11.11
CA ALA A 160 0.79 -30.46 12.32
C ALA A 160 0.05 -30.86 13.62
N GLN A 161 -0.87 -31.83 13.56
CA GLN A 161 -1.67 -32.27 14.71
C GLN A 161 -0.84 -32.84 15.83
N ASP A 162 0.27 -33.51 15.52
CA ASP A 162 1.17 -34.15 16.47
C ASP A 162 2.33 -33.25 16.93
N ALA A 163 2.35 -31.99 16.50
CA ALA A 163 3.39 -31.04 16.87
C ALA A 163 3.05 -30.38 18.22
N ASP A 164 4.06 -30.25 19.09
CA ASP A 164 3.92 -29.55 20.38
C ASP A 164 3.54 -28.06 20.21
N GLN A 165 3.70 -27.51 19.01
CA GLN A 165 3.39 -26.13 18.65
C GLN A 165 2.77 -26.05 17.27
N GLU A 166 1.99 -25.00 17.02
CA GLU A 166 1.48 -24.68 15.69
C GLU A 166 2.63 -24.47 14.70
N PHE A 167 2.56 -25.09 13.51
CA PHE A 167 3.60 -24.95 12.49
C PHE A 167 3.62 -23.51 11.93
N PHE A 168 2.45 -22.96 11.60
CA PHE A 168 2.28 -21.57 11.24
C PHE A 168 1.58 -20.79 12.36
N PRO A 169 2.11 -19.65 12.80
CA PRO A 169 1.36 -18.75 13.67
C PRO A 169 0.14 -18.19 12.93
N LEU A 170 -0.89 -17.80 13.67
CA LEU A 170 -2.03 -17.09 13.12
C LEU A 170 -1.74 -15.57 13.16
N PRO A 171 -1.38 -14.93 12.02
CA PRO A 171 -0.96 -13.56 12.03
C PRO A 171 -2.09 -12.61 12.44
N GLU A 172 -1.75 -11.59 13.22
CA GLU A 172 -2.68 -10.56 13.68
C GLU A 172 -2.50 -9.25 12.88
N PRO A 173 -3.57 -8.48 12.68
CA PRO A 173 -3.47 -7.19 12.03
C PRO A 173 -2.75 -6.18 12.93
N LEU A 174 -1.71 -5.55 12.43
CA LEU A 174 -1.11 -4.36 13.03
C LEU A 174 -1.84 -3.12 12.48
N ILE A 175 -2.70 -2.53 13.31
CA ILE A 175 -3.40 -1.30 12.97
C ILE A 175 -2.44 -0.14 13.17
N LEU A 176 -1.93 0.40 12.08
CA LEU A 176 -1.11 1.61 12.12
C LEU A 176 -1.99 2.86 12.26
N PRO A 177 -1.45 3.97 12.80
CA PRO A 177 -2.16 5.25 12.80
C PRO A 177 -2.70 5.56 11.41
N VAL A 178 -3.93 6.08 11.35
CA VAL A 178 -4.61 6.32 10.07
C VAL A 178 -3.73 7.19 9.19
N ALA A 179 -3.16 6.56 8.18
CA ALA A 179 -2.41 7.28 7.16
C ALA A 179 -3.35 8.23 6.42
N ALA A 180 -2.91 9.45 6.20
CA ALA A 180 -3.70 10.44 5.48
C ALA A 180 -4.07 9.86 4.09
N ARG A 181 -5.38 9.74 3.83
CA ARG A 181 -5.88 9.32 2.53
C ARG A 181 -5.72 10.48 1.56
N VAL A 182 -4.64 10.44 0.80
CA VAL A 182 -4.34 11.47 -0.20
C VAL A 182 -5.23 11.28 -1.43
N MET A 183 -5.92 12.35 -1.81
CA MET A 183 -6.81 12.36 -2.95
C MET A 183 -6.13 12.98 -4.18
N SER A 184 -6.72 12.78 -5.37
CA SER A 184 -6.23 13.36 -6.62
C SER A 184 -6.22 14.89 -6.57
N LEU A 185 -5.20 15.53 -7.15
CA LEU A 185 -5.14 16.98 -7.30
C LEU A 185 -6.20 17.53 -8.27
N ARG A 186 -6.82 16.67 -9.07
CA ARG A 186 -7.86 17.04 -10.07
C ARG A 186 -9.27 16.74 -9.59
N ASP A 187 -9.40 15.90 -8.54
CA ASP A 187 -10.69 15.49 -7.99
C ASP A 187 -10.51 15.03 -6.54
N GLY A 188 -10.83 15.91 -5.60
CA GLY A 188 -10.70 15.66 -4.15
C GLY A 188 -11.57 14.52 -3.61
N THR A 189 -12.44 13.95 -4.44
CA THR A 189 -13.27 12.79 -4.07
C THR A 189 -12.67 11.45 -4.49
N LYS A 190 -11.68 11.45 -5.39
CA LYS A 190 -10.99 10.25 -5.89
C LYS A 190 -9.62 10.10 -5.26
N LYS A 191 -9.28 8.89 -4.82
CA LYS A 191 -7.94 8.58 -4.30
C LYS A 191 -6.88 8.86 -5.37
N MET A 192 -5.76 9.49 -4.96
CA MET A 192 -4.57 9.64 -5.81
C MET A 192 -4.10 8.26 -6.29
N SER A 193 -3.91 8.12 -7.60
CA SER A 193 -3.66 6.82 -8.21
C SER A 193 -2.52 6.87 -9.22
N LYS A 194 -1.69 5.83 -9.22
CA LYS A 194 -0.64 5.61 -10.22
C LYS A 194 -1.20 5.39 -11.63
N SER A 195 -2.40 4.85 -11.74
CA SER A 195 -3.07 4.52 -13.01
C SER A 195 -3.87 5.66 -13.61
N ASP A 196 -3.94 6.84 -12.97
CA ASP A 196 -4.59 8.00 -13.57
C ASP A 196 -3.81 8.43 -14.83
N PRO A 197 -4.48 8.60 -15.98
CA PRO A 197 -3.81 9.00 -17.23
C PRO A 197 -3.19 10.39 -17.16
N SER A 198 -3.67 11.25 -16.27
CA SER A 198 -3.14 12.61 -16.09
C SER A 198 -2.06 12.65 -15.02
N ASP A 199 -0.83 12.98 -15.40
CA ASP A 199 0.25 13.21 -14.45
C ASP A 199 -0.02 14.39 -13.50
N MET A 200 -0.86 15.33 -13.92
CA MET A 200 -1.31 16.47 -13.11
C MET A 200 -2.27 16.07 -11.96
N SER A 201 -2.68 14.81 -11.87
CA SER A 201 -3.54 14.29 -10.82
C SER A 201 -2.79 13.92 -9.53
N ARG A 202 -1.45 13.85 -9.59
CA ARG A 202 -0.61 13.37 -8.50
C ARG A 202 0.70 14.15 -8.37
N LEU A 203 1.27 14.13 -7.17
CA LEU A 203 2.64 14.57 -6.90
C LEU A 203 3.53 13.33 -6.89
N GLY A 204 4.43 13.23 -7.88
CA GLY A 204 5.41 12.15 -7.97
C GLY A 204 6.52 12.32 -6.92
N MET A 205 7.07 11.22 -6.43
CA MET A 205 8.20 11.25 -5.49
C MET A 205 9.50 11.76 -6.14
N LEU A 206 9.58 11.72 -7.48
CA LEU A 206 10.72 12.18 -8.27
C LEU A 206 10.42 13.48 -9.05
N ASP A 207 9.29 14.14 -8.79
CA ASP A 207 8.97 15.42 -9.42
C ASP A 207 10.00 16.49 -9.02
N SER A 208 10.39 17.31 -9.95
CA SER A 208 11.20 18.50 -9.68
C SER A 208 10.39 19.55 -8.90
N ASN A 209 11.09 20.47 -8.23
CA ASN A 209 10.42 21.59 -7.53
C ASN A 209 9.51 22.40 -8.47
N ASP A 210 9.93 22.60 -9.72
CA ASP A 210 9.13 23.29 -10.73
C ASP A 210 7.87 22.51 -11.11
N ASP A 211 7.97 21.18 -11.25
CA ASP A 211 6.82 20.33 -11.53
C ASP A 211 5.86 20.31 -10.35
N ILE A 212 6.35 20.19 -9.12
CA ILE A 212 5.54 20.26 -7.91
C ILE A 212 4.79 21.60 -7.87
N SER A 213 5.48 22.72 -8.03
CA SER A 213 4.90 24.06 -8.04
C SER A 213 3.82 24.20 -9.10
N LYS A 214 4.09 23.72 -10.32
CA LYS A 214 3.14 23.72 -11.43
C LYS A 214 1.92 22.84 -11.17
N LYS A 215 2.10 21.65 -10.59
CA LYS A 215 1.01 20.73 -10.26
C LYS A 215 0.13 21.29 -9.14
N ILE A 216 0.71 21.89 -8.10
CA ILE A 216 -0.03 22.56 -7.02
C ILE A 216 -0.79 23.78 -7.55
N ALA A 217 -0.15 24.66 -8.33
CA ALA A 217 -0.81 25.82 -8.91
C ALA A 217 -2.01 25.48 -9.83
N LYS A 218 -1.99 24.28 -10.45
CA LYS A 218 -3.07 23.78 -11.30
C LYS A 218 -4.01 22.78 -10.59
N ALA A 219 -3.79 22.51 -9.30
CA ALA A 219 -4.67 21.66 -8.54
C ALA A 219 -6.08 22.29 -8.47
N LYS A 220 -7.08 21.42 -8.52
CA LYS A 220 -8.46 21.88 -8.35
C LYS A 220 -8.64 22.38 -6.90
N THR A 221 -9.22 23.55 -6.76
CA THR A 221 -9.58 24.18 -5.49
C THR A 221 -10.82 25.03 -5.68
N ASP A 222 -11.32 25.62 -4.63
CA ASP A 222 -12.42 26.58 -4.60
C ASP A 222 -11.90 28.00 -4.24
N PRO A 223 -12.69 29.07 -4.49
CA PRO A 223 -12.26 30.45 -4.27
C PRO A 223 -12.40 30.92 -2.83
N ASP A 224 -13.01 30.13 -1.93
CA ASP A 224 -13.34 30.57 -0.59
C ASP A 224 -12.10 30.58 0.31
N PRO A 225 -12.01 31.49 1.30
CA PRO A 225 -10.96 31.47 2.31
C PRO A 225 -10.92 30.13 3.07
N LEU A 226 -9.75 29.76 3.57
CA LEU A 226 -9.64 28.57 4.41
C LEU A 226 -10.43 28.77 5.70
N PRO A 227 -11.17 27.76 6.17
CA PRO A 227 -11.94 27.87 7.39
C PRO A 227 -11.06 27.70 8.63
N ASP A 228 -11.49 28.28 9.76
CA ASP A 228 -10.80 28.16 11.05
C ASP A 228 -11.11 26.85 11.80
N SER A 229 -11.95 25.98 11.21
CA SER A 229 -12.34 24.69 11.81
C SER A 229 -12.37 23.55 10.79
N LEU A 230 -12.23 22.31 11.29
CA LEU A 230 -12.27 21.10 10.43
C LEU A 230 -13.64 20.89 9.80
N GLU A 231 -14.72 21.26 10.48
CA GLU A 231 -16.09 21.15 9.98
C GLU A 231 -16.31 22.00 8.72
N GLY A 232 -15.61 23.14 8.64
CA GLY A 232 -15.64 23.99 7.44
C GLY A 232 -15.05 23.35 6.19
N LEU A 233 -14.31 22.25 6.34
CA LEU A 233 -13.73 21.48 5.21
C LEU A 233 -14.59 20.31 4.74
N ASP A 234 -15.69 19.97 5.42
CA ASP A 234 -16.45 18.74 5.12
C ASP A 234 -17.06 18.73 3.72
N ASN A 235 -17.45 19.89 3.21
CA ASN A 235 -17.98 20.02 1.84
C ASN A 235 -16.96 20.60 0.84
N ARG A 236 -15.67 20.64 1.22
CA ARG A 236 -14.57 21.19 0.41
C ARG A 236 -13.45 20.16 0.22
N PRO A 237 -13.70 19.07 -0.50
CA PRO A 237 -12.78 17.94 -0.57
C PRO A 237 -11.42 18.29 -1.17
N GLU A 238 -11.35 19.24 -2.11
CA GLU A 238 -10.10 19.69 -2.72
C GLU A 238 -9.24 20.49 -1.73
N ALA A 239 -9.83 21.45 -1.02
CA ALA A 239 -9.13 22.22 0.01
C ALA A 239 -8.66 21.29 1.15
N LYS A 240 -9.54 20.40 1.64
CA LYS A 240 -9.21 19.39 2.64
C LYS A 240 -8.04 18.52 2.22
N ASN A 241 -7.99 18.09 0.94
CA ASN A 241 -6.91 17.28 0.40
C ASN A 241 -5.57 18.02 0.40
N LEU A 242 -5.51 19.24 -0.11
CA LEU A 242 -4.27 20.04 -0.16
C LEU A 242 -3.73 20.31 1.25
N LEU A 243 -4.60 20.71 2.18
CA LEU A 243 -4.22 20.89 3.60
C LEU A 243 -3.75 19.59 4.24
N SER A 244 -4.40 18.46 3.95
CA SER A 244 -4.00 17.14 4.47
C SER A 244 -2.64 16.71 3.96
N ILE A 245 -2.31 16.99 2.69
CA ILE A 245 -0.98 16.74 2.12
C ILE A 245 0.06 17.60 2.84
N TYR A 246 -0.21 18.89 2.98
CA TYR A 246 0.72 19.82 3.63
C TYR A 246 0.95 19.47 5.10
N ALA A 247 -0.12 19.25 5.87
CA ALA A 247 -0.04 18.82 7.26
C ALA A 247 0.71 17.49 7.42
N GLY A 248 0.42 16.53 6.52
CA GLY A 248 1.08 15.23 6.49
C GLY A 248 2.59 15.35 6.23
N LEU A 249 3.03 16.18 5.29
CA LEU A 249 4.45 16.39 4.99
C LEU A 249 5.15 17.20 6.09
N GLY A 250 4.49 18.24 6.61
CA GLY A 250 5.03 19.13 7.64
C GLY A 250 5.00 18.57 9.06
N ASN A 251 4.40 17.39 9.27
CA ASN A 251 4.20 16.82 10.61
C ASN A 251 3.40 17.74 11.55
N THR A 252 2.46 18.50 10.99
CA THR A 252 1.66 19.50 11.69
C THR A 252 0.19 19.11 11.76
N CYS A 253 -0.56 19.72 12.66
CA CYS A 253 -2.00 19.57 12.71
C CYS A 253 -2.68 20.31 11.54
N LEU A 254 -3.77 19.77 11.00
CA LEU A 254 -4.54 20.37 9.92
C LEU A 254 -5.01 21.80 10.25
N LEU A 255 -5.35 22.06 11.50
CA LEU A 255 -5.79 23.40 11.98
C LEU A 255 -4.66 24.42 11.95
N TYR A 256 -3.44 24.03 12.35
CA TYR A 256 -2.29 24.95 12.30
C TYR A 256 -1.85 25.29 10.88
N THR A 257 -2.23 24.49 9.88
CA THR A 257 -1.91 24.77 8.47
C THR A 257 -2.80 25.86 7.87
N SER A 258 -4.00 26.10 8.40
CA SER A 258 -4.86 27.21 7.98
C SER A 258 -4.28 28.57 8.43
N ASP A 259 -3.79 28.68 9.67
CA ASP A 259 -3.14 29.89 10.19
C ASP A 259 -1.87 30.27 9.42
N ALA A 260 -1.02 29.27 9.09
CA ALA A 260 0.21 29.50 8.33
C ALA A 260 -0.04 29.96 6.89
N ALA A 261 -1.15 29.57 6.28
CA ALA A 261 -1.50 30.01 4.93
C ALA A 261 -1.96 31.47 4.88
N ASP A 262 -2.48 32.02 5.95
CA ASP A 262 -2.87 33.44 6.05
C ASP A 262 -1.67 34.35 6.35
N GLU A 263 -0.63 33.85 7.03
CA GLU A 263 0.62 34.62 7.25
C GLU A 263 1.42 34.84 5.97
N VAL A 264 1.39 33.91 5.02
CA VAL A 264 2.11 34.02 3.73
C VAL A 264 1.40 35.00 2.77
N ARG A 265 0.13 35.37 3.03
CA ARG A 265 -0.62 36.33 2.23
C ARG A 265 -0.49 37.79 2.72
N ARG A 266 0.18 38.05 3.81
CA ARG A 266 0.53 39.39 4.33
C ARG A 266 1.96 39.75 3.94
#